data_5ad805899ead89c96a3294d41efc634e
#
_entry.id   5ad805899ead89c96a3294d41efc634e
#
_cell.length_a   1.000
_cell.length_b   1.000
_cell.length_c   1.000
_cell.angle_alpha   90.00
_cell.angle_beta   90.00
_cell.angle_gamma   90.00
#
_symmetry.space_group_name_H-M   'P 1'
#
loop_
_entity.id
_entity.type
_entity.pdbx_description
1 polymer ?
#
loop_
_entity_poly.entity_id
_entity_poly.type
_entity_poly.pdbx_seq_one_letter_code
_entity_poly.pdbx_strand_id
1 'polypeptide(L)'
;MAALWLLFCLSSSVLTTTTATPQPVSASVISRHDLFVQIDPERHALLAADRLTIEAIPGRPLRLSLAGTLHLDRLALSQSPTDDIGRDLPFQIEREATAPFGQYITVPAALVTAGAMTLTAHYHGVIDDPPKEPRHLRFVTPSETAGHIGAEGVYLSSETQWYLDLPESLSRYRLRVALPSGWTAVTQGQRRSSAPCPAELCREAGLTLAEWETAEVSEALTLVANRFVETSREWASSGGQSVRLATYLFPEDAGLADEYLDATARYLDAYISLLGPYPFESFAVVENFFASGLGMPSFTLLGSGVIKRHYVQPYALGHEIVHSWIGNSVFNRVDRGNWVEGLTTYLANYYWHEWSGDHAQARDQRHLMLRGYNLHVPPERDYPLGQFTRKQDERDNAIGYQKAAMVFHVLRQEVGEESFWRSLKTLVAQYRGRHADWHDVERIFAETAAKDLRWFFAQWIEGTGAPALTLKNVTAHPLPRDADGRFSLSGSIAQTGPVFRSPLPILVRMSNSRQHLVSTQLSGADTLFKSDLPFKPLTIELDPEAMVLRRLARGDIPPVLNHYVTDTKRSVILAFGGSDTDSHPFQDVVKRIRSQDAQKAPGQRTAITTLAENALLPGEGSVL
;
A
#
# COMPACT_ATOMS: atom_id res chain seq x y z
N MET A 1 64.53 28.53 23.31
CA MET A 1 64.26 27.29 24.05
C MET A 1 63.05 27.55 24.92
N ALA A 2 61.86 27.18 24.41
CA ALA A 2 60.63 27.13 25.19
C ALA A 2 59.69 26.15 24.48
N ALA A 3 59.44 25.01 25.11
CA ALA A 3 58.59 23.96 24.63
C ALA A 3 57.14 24.30 24.94
N LEU A 4 56.29 24.30 23.89
CA LEU A 4 54.84 24.50 23.98
C LEU A 4 54.18 23.13 24.08
N TRP A 5 53.52 22.81 25.20
CA TRP A 5 52.68 21.64 25.40
C TRP A 5 51.26 21.97 24.92
N LEU A 6 50.78 21.25 23.90
CA LEU A 6 49.36 21.26 23.50
C LEU A 6 48.63 20.16 24.28
N LEU A 7 47.72 20.59 25.16
CA LEU A 7 46.73 19.73 25.81
C LEU A 7 45.60 19.38 24.79
N PHE A 8 45.47 18.13 24.43
CA PHE A 8 44.30 17.60 23.78
C PHE A 8 43.25 17.26 24.84
N CYS A 9 42.19 18.05 24.93
CA CYS A 9 40.96 17.66 25.66
C CYS A 9 40.17 16.69 24.83
N LEU A 10 40.23 15.40 25.18
CA LEU A 10 39.30 14.37 24.73
C LEU A 10 37.96 14.56 25.49
N SER A 11 36.99 15.18 24.87
CA SER A 11 35.60 15.17 25.35
C SER A 11 34.95 13.84 25.00
N SER A 12 34.91 12.93 25.98
CA SER A 12 34.10 11.71 25.91
C SER A 12 32.63 12.08 25.98
N SER A 13 31.96 12.10 24.84
CA SER A 13 30.50 12.15 24.79
C SER A 13 29.95 10.79 25.23
N VAL A 14 29.46 10.75 26.45
CA VAL A 14 28.67 9.63 26.97
C VAL A 14 27.32 9.64 26.21
N LEU A 15 27.15 8.71 25.30
CA LEU A 15 25.84 8.39 24.71
C LEU A 15 24.98 7.81 25.85
N THR A 16 24.15 8.63 26.46
CA THR A 16 23.05 8.16 27.30
C THR A 16 22.00 7.51 26.39
N THR A 17 22.02 6.20 26.33
CA THR A 17 20.89 5.42 25.84
C THR A 17 19.72 5.65 26.81
N THR A 18 18.82 6.55 26.46
CA THR A 18 17.51 6.63 27.12
C THR A 18 16.74 5.36 26.76
N THR A 19 16.72 4.40 27.68
CA THR A 19 15.75 3.31 27.66
C THR A 19 14.36 3.94 27.79
N ALA A 20 13.60 3.92 26.70
CA ALA A 20 12.20 4.33 26.74
C ALA A 20 11.48 3.45 27.78
N THR A 21 10.89 4.09 28.77
CA THR A 21 10.02 3.41 29.74
C THR A 21 8.86 2.77 28.96
N PRO A 22 8.59 1.46 29.13
CA PRO A 22 7.47 0.84 28.46
C PRO A 22 6.18 1.57 28.85
N GLN A 23 5.41 2.02 27.87
CA GLN A 23 4.07 2.55 28.13
C GLN A 23 3.22 1.46 28.77
N PRO A 24 2.36 1.78 29.74
CA PRO A 24 1.50 0.78 30.34
C PRO A 24 0.60 0.15 29.26
N VAL A 25 0.70 -1.16 29.11
CA VAL A 25 -0.11 -1.94 28.15
C VAL A 25 -1.57 -1.74 28.48
N SER A 26 -2.33 -1.14 27.59
CA SER A 26 -3.77 -0.86 27.80
C SER A 26 -4.66 -2.08 27.54
N ALA A 27 -4.15 -3.08 26.82
CA ALA A 27 -4.82 -4.35 26.51
C ALA A 27 -3.84 -5.52 26.70
N SER A 28 -4.38 -6.74 26.93
CA SER A 28 -3.57 -7.96 26.90
C SER A 28 -3.12 -8.22 25.47
N VAL A 29 -1.86 -8.63 25.27
CA VAL A 29 -1.27 -8.90 23.95
C VAL A 29 -0.53 -10.23 23.95
N ILE A 30 -0.49 -10.89 22.80
CA ILE A 30 0.35 -12.05 22.57
C ILE A 30 1.70 -11.56 22.05
N SER A 31 2.79 -11.98 22.70
CA SER A 31 4.16 -11.61 22.31
C SER A 31 4.87 -12.70 21.50
N ARG A 32 4.41 -13.97 21.61
CA ARG A 32 5.02 -15.11 20.91
C ARG A 32 4.03 -16.24 20.69
N HIS A 33 4.14 -16.86 19.51
CA HIS A 33 3.55 -18.15 19.17
C HIS A 33 4.65 -19.18 18.90
N ASP A 34 4.50 -20.41 19.43
CA ASP A 34 5.19 -21.61 18.98
C ASP A 34 4.13 -22.58 18.46
N LEU A 35 3.90 -22.51 17.15
CA LEU A 35 2.77 -23.12 16.49
C LEU A 35 3.22 -24.34 15.69
N PHE A 36 2.58 -25.48 15.93
CA PHE A 36 2.65 -26.66 15.08
C PHE A 36 1.32 -26.81 14.34
N VAL A 37 1.39 -27.04 13.03
CA VAL A 37 0.20 -27.34 12.22
C VAL A 37 0.49 -28.53 11.30
N GLN A 38 -0.47 -29.44 11.20
CA GLN A 38 -0.53 -30.47 10.18
C GLN A 38 -1.69 -30.14 9.25
N ILE A 39 -1.44 -30.09 7.95
CA ILE A 39 -2.41 -29.71 6.93
C ILE A 39 -2.64 -30.89 5.97
N ASP A 40 -3.91 -31.21 5.76
CA ASP A 40 -4.37 -32.16 4.76
C ASP A 40 -5.14 -31.43 3.64
N PRO A 41 -4.50 -31.18 2.49
CA PRO A 41 -5.14 -30.45 1.39
C PRO A 41 -6.30 -31.22 0.75
N GLU A 42 -6.34 -32.55 0.82
CA GLU A 42 -7.41 -33.34 0.23
C GLU A 42 -8.69 -33.32 1.07
N ARG A 43 -8.55 -33.13 2.38
CA ARG A 43 -9.66 -33.06 3.33
C ARG A 43 -9.98 -31.63 3.79
N HIS A 44 -9.31 -30.63 3.25
CA HIS A 44 -9.39 -29.24 3.67
C HIS A 44 -9.13 -29.04 5.16
N ALA A 45 -8.34 -29.93 5.77
CA ALA A 45 -8.24 -30.08 7.22
C ALA A 45 -6.95 -29.49 7.78
N LEU A 46 -7.10 -28.96 9.01
CA LEU A 46 -6.01 -28.45 9.82
C LEU A 46 -6.09 -29.08 11.21
N LEU A 47 -4.95 -29.57 11.70
CA LEU A 47 -4.72 -29.95 13.10
C LEU A 47 -3.61 -29.04 13.64
N ALA A 48 -3.82 -28.41 14.80
CA ALA A 48 -2.88 -27.47 15.36
C ALA A 48 -2.65 -27.65 16.86
N ALA A 49 -1.42 -27.34 17.27
CA ALA A 49 -1.04 -27.11 18.65
C ALA A 49 -0.30 -25.78 18.73
N ASP A 50 -0.80 -24.83 19.50
CA ASP A 50 -0.21 -23.51 19.66
C ASP A 50 0.16 -23.24 21.12
N ARG A 51 1.38 -22.79 21.34
CA ARG A 51 1.87 -22.32 22.61
C ARG A 51 2.05 -20.82 22.58
N LEU A 52 1.15 -20.11 23.27
CA LEU A 52 1.04 -18.66 23.29
C LEU A 52 1.72 -18.08 24.52
N THR A 53 2.57 -17.09 24.35
CA THR A 53 3.04 -16.25 25.47
C THR A 53 2.26 -14.93 25.45
N ILE A 54 1.53 -14.66 26.53
CA ILE A 54 0.60 -13.54 26.65
C ILE A 54 1.07 -12.61 27.76
N GLU A 55 1.18 -11.33 27.48
CA GLU A 55 1.31 -10.29 28.48
C GLU A 55 -0.10 -9.88 28.91
N ALA A 56 -0.57 -10.45 30.02
CA ALA A 56 -1.95 -10.34 30.45
C ALA A 56 -2.17 -9.20 31.43
N ILE A 57 -3.32 -8.51 31.30
CA ILE A 57 -3.81 -7.55 32.29
C ILE A 57 -4.67 -8.32 33.31
N PRO A 58 -4.25 -8.36 34.59
CA PRO A 58 -4.97 -9.11 35.61
C PRO A 58 -6.38 -8.58 35.81
N GLY A 59 -7.31 -9.51 36.10
CA GLY A 59 -8.69 -9.17 36.37
C GLY A 59 -9.52 -8.76 35.15
N ARG A 60 -8.96 -8.90 33.93
CA ARG A 60 -9.68 -8.77 32.66
C ARG A 60 -9.78 -10.11 31.96
N PRO A 61 -10.91 -10.46 31.31
CA PRO A 61 -11.01 -11.69 30.55
C PRO A 61 -10.08 -11.63 29.33
N LEU A 62 -9.51 -12.78 28.93
CA LEU A 62 -8.86 -12.92 27.63
C LEU A 62 -9.90 -13.38 26.63
N ARG A 63 -10.04 -12.65 25.52
CA ARG A 63 -10.99 -12.95 24.45
C ARG A 63 -10.22 -13.21 23.17
N LEU A 64 -9.81 -14.46 22.96
CA LEU A 64 -9.02 -14.92 21.83
C LEU A 64 -9.94 -15.20 20.62
N SER A 65 -9.57 -14.73 19.43
CA SER A 65 -10.27 -15.07 18.19
C SER A 65 -9.79 -16.40 17.63
N LEU A 66 -10.69 -17.15 17.00
CA LEU A 66 -10.42 -18.40 16.27
C LEU A 66 -11.50 -18.58 15.19
N ALA A 67 -11.15 -19.22 14.06
CA ALA A 67 -12.14 -19.53 13.02
C ALA A 67 -13.28 -20.39 13.58
N GLY A 68 -14.51 -20.05 13.23
CA GLY A 68 -15.69 -20.78 13.72
C GLY A 68 -15.84 -22.21 13.20
N THR A 69 -15.06 -22.59 12.18
CA THR A 69 -14.95 -23.95 11.64
C THR A 69 -13.91 -24.80 12.36
N LEU A 70 -13.11 -24.19 13.25
CA LEU A 70 -12.13 -24.88 14.07
C LEU A 70 -12.71 -25.19 15.45
N HIS A 71 -12.47 -26.39 15.93
CA HIS A 71 -12.89 -26.89 17.22
C HIS A 71 -11.70 -26.82 18.18
N LEU A 72 -11.84 -26.09 19.29
CA LEU A 72 -10.86 -26.05 20.36
C LEU A 72 -11.04 -27.28 21.26
N ASP A 73 -10.10 -28.20 21.18
CA ASP A 73 -10.13 -29.48 21.96
C ASP A 73 -9.69 -29.25 23.38
N ARG A 74 -8.66 -28.42 23.57
CA ARG A 74 -8.03 -28.19 24.86
C ARG A 74 -7.41 -26.81 24.94
N LEU A 75 -7.56 -26.16 26.10
CA LEU A 75 -6.80 -24.97 26.49
C LEU A 75 -6.21 -25.21 27.89
N ALA A 76 -4.90 -25.05 28.03
CA ALA A 76 -4.21 -25.29 29.29
C ALA A 76 -3.26 -24.16 29.65
N LEU A 77 -3.09 -23.88 30.95
CA LEU A 77 -2.11 -22.93 31.48
C LEU A 77 -0.83 -23.71 31.84
N SER A 78 0.27 -23.39 31.17
CA SER A 78 1.59 -23.93 31.47
C SER A 78 2.13 -23.31 32.77
N GLN A 79 2.68 -24.12 33.66
CA GLN A 79 3.24 -23.67 34.94
C GLN A 79 4.72 -23.26 34.83
N SER A 80 5.39 -23.67 33.76
CA SER A 80 6.78 -23.31 33.46
C SER A 80 7.02 -23.29 31.96
N PRO A 81 8.10 -22.69 31.46
CA PRO A 81 8.45 -22.71 30.04
C PRO A 81 8.64 -24.08 29.41
N THR A 82 8.91 -25.11 30.25
CA THR A 82 9.12 -26.52 29.83
C THR A 82 7.92 -27.41 30.11
N ASP A 83 6.82 -26.85 30.64
CA ASP A 83 5.60 -27.58 30.93
C ASP A 83 4.70 -27.63 29.70
N ASP A 84 4.78 -28.71 28.92
CA ASP A 84 3.97 -28.93 27.73
C ASP A 84 2.58 -29.49 28.03
N ILE A 85 2.34 -29.96 29.24
CA ILE A 85 1.06 -30.55 29.64
C ILE A 85 0.13 -29.49 30.18
N GLY A 86 0.60 -28.64 31.10
CA GLY A 86 -0.18 -27.58 31.71
C GLY A 86 -1.40 -28.06 32.50
N ARG A 87 -2.05 -27.11 33.19
CA ARG A 87 -3.33 -27.34 33.86
C ARG A 87 -4.47 -26.85 32.96
N ASP A 88 -5.46 -27.67 32.72
CA ASP A 88 -6.64 -27.31 31.92
C ASP A 88 -7.31 -26.04 32.47
N LEU A 89 -7.60 -25.12 31.55
CA LEU A 89 -8.33 -23.89 31.83
C LEU A 89 -9.76 -24.00 31.33
N PRO A 90 -10.76 -23.65 32.17
CA PRO A 90 -12.11 -23.46 31.67
C PRO A 90 -12.18 -22.26 30.76
N PHE A 91 -12.92 -22.37 29.67
CA PHE A 91 -13.19 -21.33 28.71
C PHE A 91 -14.63 -21.34 28.26
N GLN A 92 -15.08 -20.23 27.68
CA GLN A 92 -16.39 -20.10 27.06
C GLN A 92 -16.20 -19.82 25.57
N ILE A 93 -17.08 -20.37 24.74
CA ILE A 93 -17.09 -20.10 23.29
C ILE A 93 -18.27 -19.20 22.98
N GLU A 94 -17.96 -18.02 22.41
CA GLU A 94 -18.95 -17.06 21.91
C GLU A 94 -18.85 -17.04 20.38
N ARG A 95 -19.95 -17.37 19.71
CA ARG A 95 -20.02 -17.28 18.24
C ARG A 95 -20.63 -15.94 17.84
N GLU A 96 -19.99 -15.25 16.93
CA GLU A 96 -20.47 -13.99 16.38
C GLU A 96 -21.48 -14.28 15.26
N ALA A 97 -22.72 -13.82 15.42
CA ALA A 97 -23.80 -14.09 14.46
C ALA A 97 -23.58 -13.39 13.10
N THR A 98 -22.74 -12.35 13.06
CA THR A 98 -22.49 -11.50 11.88
C THR A 98 -21.18 -11.82 11.15
N ALA A 99 -20.26 -12.54 11.79
CA ALA A 99 -19.01 -12.98 11.16
C ALA A 99 -19.13 -14.46 10.77
N PRO A 100 -19.22 -14.81 9.50
CA PRO A 100 -19.43 -16.20 9.05
C PRO A 100 -18.32 -17.16 9.46
N PHE A 101 -17.17 -16.66 9.93
CA PHE A 101 -15.98 -17.47 10.22
C PHE A 101 -15.41 -17.29 11.63
N GLY A 102 -15.93 -16.37 12.48
CA GLY A 102 -15.32 -16.02 13.76
C GLY A 102 -16.00 -16.62 14.99
N GLN A 103 -15.21 -17.11 15.92
CA GLN A 103 -15.63 -17.39 17.30
C GLN A 103 -14.60 -16.79 18.26
N TYR A 104 -15.06 -16.49 19.48
CA TYR A 104 -14.20 -16.01 20.54
C TYR A 104 -14.10 -17.06 21.64
N ILE A 105 -12.87 -17.31 22.06
CA ILE A 105 -12.55 -18.18 23.21
C ILE A 105 -12.27 -17.26 24.39
N THR A 106 -13.18 -17.25 25.36
CA THR A 106 -13.08 -16.34 26.51
C THR A 106 -12.58 -17.09 27.74
N VAL A 107 -11.39 -16.70 28.24
CA VAL A 107 -10.86 -17.13 29.53
C VAL A 107 -11.37 -16.16 30.61
N PRO A 108 -12.06 -16.65 31.66
CA PRO A 108 -12.60 -15.79 32.71
C PRO A 108 -11.55 -14.93 33.42
N ALA A 109 -11.91 -13.69 33.74
CA ALA A 109 -11.02 -12.72 34.41
C ALA A 109 -10.34 -13.24 35.69
N ALA A 110 -11.06 -14.07 36.47
CA ALA A 110 -10.53 -14.66 37.71
C ALA A 110 -9.35 -15.62 37.50
N LEU A 111 -9.15 -16.07 36.26
CA LEU A 111 -8.04 -16.99 35.89
C LEU A 111 -6.88 -16.28 35.22
N VAL A 112 -7.04 -14.97 34.95
CA VAL A 112 -6.02 -14.13 34.31
C VAL A 112 -5.17 -13.50 35.40
N THR A 113 -3.92 -13.95 35.50
CA THR A 113 -2.95 -13.47 36.50
C THR A 113 -2.06 -12.37 35.94
N ALA A 114 -1.41 -11.61 36.85
CA ALA A 114 -0.47 -10.58 36.43
C ALA A 114 0.80 -11.20 35.84
N GLY A 115 1.32 -10.54 34.78
CA GLY A 115 2.58 -10.93 34.15
C GLY A 115 2.41 -11.85 32.94
N ALA A 116 3.51 -12.46 32.50
CA ALA A 116 3.50 -13.35 31.36
C ALA A 116 2.77 -14.66 31.68
N MET A 117 1.76 -15.00 30.91
CA MET A 117 1.05 -16.27 30.93
C MET A 117 1.44 -17.08 29.69
N THR A 118 1.65 -18.38 29.85
CA THR A 118 1.84 -19.29 28.73
C THR A 118 0.63 -20.23 28.63
N LEU A 119 -0.11 -20.13 27.52
CA LEU A 119 -1.22 -21.03 27.22
C LEU A 119 -0.79 -22.05 26.17
N THR A 120 -1.28 -23.29 26.31
CA THR A 120 -1.17 -24.32 25.27
C THR A 120 -2.57 -24.66 24.79
N ALA A 121 -2.80 -24.54 23.49
CA ALA A 121 -4.07 -24.83 22.84
C ALA A 121 -3.92 -25.96 21.82
N HIS A 122 -4.90 -26.86 21.77
CA HIS A 122 -5.03 -27.88 20.73
C HIS A 122 -6.38 -27.69 20.04
N TYR A 123 -6.35 -27.65 18.73
CA TYR A 123 -7.57 -27.46 17.94
C TYR A 123 -7.44 -28.11 16.55
N HIS A 124 -8.57 -28.39 15.95
CA HIS A 124 -8.64 -28.97 14.61
C HIS A 124 -9.90 -28.52 13.88
N GLY A 125 -9.95 -28.70 12.58
CA GLY A 125 -11.16 -28.44 11.80
C GLY A 125 -10.89 -28.33 10.31
N VAL A 126 -11.87 -27.75 9.63
CA VAL A 126 -11.86 -27.58 8.17
C VAL A 126 -11.82 -26.09 7.84
N ILE A 127 -10.97 -25.73 6.88
CA ILE A 127 -10.91 -24.37 6.31
C ILE A 127 -11.08 -24.50 4.80
N ASP A 128 -12.28 -24.18 4.33
CA ASP A 128 -12.68 -24.37 2.93
C ASP A 128 -13.57 -23.19 2.49
N ASP A 129 -12.93 -22.07 2.10
CA ASP A 129 -13.56 -20.96 1.40
C ASP A 129 -12.79 -20.72 0.10
N PRO A 130 -13.13 -21.50 -0.97
CA PRO A 130 -12.42 -21.42 -2.24
C PRO A 130 -12.41 -20.00 -2.80
N PRO A 131 -11.29 -19.53 -3.37
CA PRO A 131 -11.18 -18.19 -3.93
C PRO A 131 -12.25 -17.94 -5.01
N LYS A 132 -13.02 -16.87 -4.84
CA LYS A 132 -14.04 -16.44 -5.77
C LYS A 132 -13.42 -15.60 -6.87
N GLU A 133 -13.69 -15.92 -8.13
CA GLU A 133 -13.21 -15.11 -9.24
C GLU A 133 -13.72 -13.66 -9.11
N PRO A 134 -12.83 -12.67 -9.34
CA PRO A 134 -13.23 -11.27 -9.27
C PRO A 134 -14.31 -10.98 -10.31
N ARG A 135 -15.42 -10.38 -9.89
CA ARG A 135 -16.56 -10.02 -10.75
C ARG A 135 -16.23 -9.04 -11.88
N HIS A 136 -15.03 -8.47 -11.90
CA HIS A 136 -14.57 -7.50 -12.87
C HIS A 136 -13.18 -7.90 -13.40
N LEU A 137 -13.00 -7.79 -14.71
CA LEU A 137 -11.77 -8.05 -15.50
C LEU A 137 -10.57 -7.16 -15.12
N ARG A 138 -10.25 -7.01 -13.86
CA ARG A 138 -9.05 -6.30 -13.39
C ARG A 138 -8.07 -7.33 -12.86
N PHE A 139 -6.97 -7.47 -13.56
CA PHE A 139 -5.88 -8.42 -13.30
C PHE A 139 -5.23 -8.33 -11.91
N VAL A 140 -5.60 -7.35 -11.11
CA VAL A 140 -5.04 -7.04 -9.78
C VAL A 140 -6.11 -6.89 -8.71
N THR A 141 -7.38 -7.26 -8.96
CA THR A 141 -8.34 -7.35 -7.87
C THR A 141 -8.15 -8.70 -7.22
N PRO A 142 -7.74 -8.77 -5.94
CA PRO A 142 -7.59 -10.03 -5.24
C PRO A 142 -8.90 -10.83 -5.30
N SER A 143 -8.80 -12.13 -5.50
CA SER A 143 -9.95 -13.01 -5.30
C SER A 143 -10.36 -12.96 -3.84
N GLU A 144 -11.65 -12.92 -3.58
CA GLU A 144 -12.17 -12.90 -2.22
C GLU A 144 -12.14 -14.32 -1.65
N THR A 145 -11.36 -14.51 -0.59
CA THR A 145 -11.35 -15.71 0.24
C THR A 145 -10.97 -15.34 1.66
N ALA A 146 -11.64 -15.93 2.65
CA ALA A 146 -11.23 -15.84 4.05
C ALA A 146 -10.10 -16.80 4.39
N GLY A 147 -9.87 -17.83 3.56
CA GLY A 147 -8.82 -18.83 3.69
C GLY A 147 -9.24 -20.16 3.13
N HIS A 148 -8.29 -20.87 2.53
CA HIS A 148 -8.55 -22.13 1.84
C HIS A 148 -7.40 -23.12 2.02
N ILE A 149 -7.76 -24.35 2.29
CA ILE A 149 -6.89 -25.52 2.24
C ILE A 149 -7.45 -26.43 1.16
N GLY A 150 -6.77 -26.62 0.03
CA GLY A 150 -7.25 -27.45 -1.07
C GLY A 150 -6.13 -28.06 -1.91
N ALA A 151 -6.50 -28.93 -2.85
CA ALA A 151 -5.55 -29.60 -3.73
C ALA A 151 -4.85 -28.63 -4.69
N GLU A 152 -5.47 -27.49 -5.00
CA GLU A 152 -4.94 -26.39 -5.80
C GLU A 152 -3.96 -25.51 -5.03
N GLY A 153 -4.01 -25.51 -3.70
CA GLY A 153 -3.12 -24.73 -2.85
C GLY A 153 -3.69 -24.48 -1.47
N VAL A 154 -2.83 -23.94 -0.61
CA VAL A 154 -3.17 -23.50 0.75
C VAL A 154 -2.93 -22.00 0.85
N TYR A 155 -3.91 -21.28 1.38
CA TYR A 155 -3.81 -19.87 1.73
C TYR A 155 -4.53 -19.61 3.05
N LEU A 156 -3.77 -19.25 4.08
CA LEU A 156 -4.25 -18.93 5.41
C LEU A 156 -3.67 -17.56 5.82
N SER A 157 -4.53 -16.56 5.97
CA SER A 157 -4.17 -15.19 6.38
C SER A 157 -4.72 -14.86 7.76
N SER A 158 -4.54 -13.63 8.23
CA SER A 158 -5.17 -13.14 9.46
C SER A 158 -6.70 -13.19 9.40
N GLU A 159 -7.28 -12.93 8.22
CA GLU A 159 -8.73 -12.97 8.02
C GLU A 159 -9.32 -14.37 8.19
N THR A 160 -8.49 -15.40 7.98
CA THR A 160 -8.87 -16.80 8.23
C THR A 160 -9.09 -17.09 9.70
N GLN A 161 -8.42 -16.37 10.61
CA GLN A 161 -8.39 -16.66 12.06
C GLN A 161 -7.99 -18.13 12.36
N TRP A 162 -6.99 -18.64 11.64
CA TRP A 162 -6.61 -20.05 11.67
C TRP A 162 -5.76 -20.46 12.88
N TYR A 163 -5.38 -19.50 13.71
CA TYR A 163 -4.73 -19.66 15.00
C TYR A 163 -5.34 -18.69 16.02
N LEU A 164 -5.12 -18.97 17.32
CA LEU A 164 -5.64 -18.12 18.38
C LEU A 164 -4.93 -16.77 18.40
N ASP A 165 -5.67 -15.66 18.37
CA ASP A 165 -5.08 -14.33 18.36
C ASP A 165 -5.82 -13.33 19.25
N LEU A 166 -5.13 -12.27 19.64
CA LEU A 166 -5.66 -11.10 20.35
C LEU A 166 -5.48 -9.86 19.48
N PRO A 167 -6.49 -8.98 19.40
CA PRO A 167 -6.37 -7.72 18.67
C PRO A 167 -5.14 -6.90 19.09
N GLU A 168 -4.53 -6.22 18.11
CA GLU A 168 -3.36 -5.34 18.29
C GLU A 168 -2.09 -6.04 18.80
N SER A 169 -2.05 -7.40 18.83
CA SER A 169 -0.84 -8.13 19.15
C SER A 169 0.22 -7.95 18.08
N LEU A 170 1.46 -7.72 18.49
CA LEU A 170 2.64 -7.78 17.65
C LEU A 170 3.49 -8.95 18.13
N SER A 171 3.40 -10.08 17.43
CA SER A 171 3.94 -11.34 17.87
C SER A 171 5.17 -11.78 17.09
N ARG A 172 6.07 -12.52 17.73
CA ARG A 172 7.05 -13.37 17.06
C ARG A 172 6.50 -14.76 16.90
N TYR A 173 6.83 -15.39 15.79
CA TYR A 173 6.29 -16.70 15.42
C TYR A 173 7.42 -17.71 15.21
N ARG A 174 7.25 -18.89 15.78
CA ARG A 174 7.90 -20.12 15.36
C ARG A 174 6.81 -21.03 14.83
N LEU A 175 6.88 -21.33 13.53
CA LEU A 175 5.89 -22.18 12.87
C LEU A 175 6.57 -23.48 12.43
N ARG A 176 6.00 -24.61 12.86
CA ARG A 176 6.31 -25.96 12.38
C ARG A 176 5.11 -26.46 11.60
N VAL A 177 5.28 -26.64 10.29
CA VAL A 177 4.19 -27.08 9.42
C VAL A 177 4.50 -28.40 8.76
N ALA A 178 3.59 -29.37 8.96
CA ALA A 178 3.65 -30.69 8.35
C ALA A 178 2.68 -30.76 7.16
N LEU A 179 3.21 -31.12 6.00
CA LEU A 179 2.50 -31.20 4.71
C LEU A 179 2.82 -32.51 4.00
N PRO A 180 1.95 -32.99 3.09
CA PRO A 180 2.27 -34.13 2.23
C PRO A 180 3.57 -33.93 1.45
N SER A 181 4.31 -34.99 1.22
CA SER A 181 5.55 -34.94 0.43
C SER A 181 5.31 -34.29 -0.94
N GLY A 182 6.24 -33.43 -1.38
CA GLY A 182 6.15 -32.65 -2.60
C GLY A 182 5.45 -31.30 -2.43
N TRP A 183 4.87 -31.01 -1.26
CA TRP A 183 4.39 -29.68 -0.90
C TRP A 183 5.46 -28.86 -0.19
N THR A 184 5.47 -27.57 -0.46
CA THR A 184 6.38 -26.60 0.18
C THR A 184 5.57 -25.51 0.84
N ALA A 185 5.79 -25.29 2.15
CA ALA A 185 5.21 -24.18 2.89
C ALA A 185 6.07 -22.93 2.78
N VAL A 186 5.43 -21.77 2.68
CA VAL A 186 6.06 -20.45 2.76
C VAL A 186 5.29 -19.59 3.75
N THR A 187 6.01 -18.92 4.63
CA THR A 187 5.48 -17.97 5.62
C THR A 187 6.51 -16.89 5.90
N GLN A 188 6.17 -15.95 6.80
CA GLN A 188 7.09 -14.90 7.24
C GLN A 188 8.32 -15.47 7.93
N GLY A 189 9.42 -14.71 7.86
CA GLY A 189 10.69 -15.05 8.52
C GLY A 189 11.59 -15.93 7.69
N GLN A 190 12.38 -16.77 8.36
CA GLN A 190 13.37 -17.62 7.71
C GLN A 190 13.05 -19.09 7.95
N ARG A 191 13.15 -19.90 6.89
CA ARG A 191 13.06 -21.35 7.01
C ARG A 191 14.34 -21.90 7.65
N ARG A 192 14.21 -22.51 8.85
CA ARG A 192 15.30 -23.09 9.62
C ARG A 192 15.60 -24.53 9.21
N SER A 193 14.56 -25.29 8.88
CA SER A 193 14.71 -26.69 8.47
C SER A 193 13.56 -27.14 7.58
N SER A 194 13.80 -28.23 6.84
CA SER A 194 12.78 -29.02 6.14
C SER A 194 13.26 -30.46 6.07
N ALA A 195 12.51 -31.39 6.64
CA ALA A 195 12.89 -32.80 6.76
C ALA A 195 11.63 -33.68 6.82
N PRO A 196 11.74 -35.01 6.62
CA PRO A 196 10.63 -35.93 6.91
C PRO A 196 10.13 -35.73 8.34
N CYS A 197 8.78 -35.72 8.50
CA CYS A 197 8.19 -35.48 9.80
C CYS A 197 8.45 -36.66 10.74
N PRO A 198 8.96 -36.44 11.98
CA PRO A 198 9.12 -37.48 12.98
C PRO A 198 7.79 -38.12 13.36
N ALA A 199 7.77 -39.44 13.54
CA ALA A 199 6.56 -40.22 13.89
C ALA A 199 5.93 -39.80 15.22
N GLU A 200 6.73 -39.23 16.13
CA GLU A 200 6.25 -38.71 17.42
C GLU A 200 5.38 -37.45 17.25
N LEU A 201 5.62 -36.66 16.19
CA LEU A 201 4.90 -35.44 15.89
C LEU A 201 3.75 -35.66 14.89
N CYS A 202 4.02 -36.46 13.85
CA CYS A 202 3.07 -36.69 12.76
C CYS A 202 2.56 -38.15 12.81
N ARG A 203 1.26 -38.32 13.03
CA ARG A 203 0.64 -39.66 13.06
C ARG A 203 0.60 -40.33 11.69
N GLU A 204 0.63 -39.54 10.63
CA GLU A 204 0.58 -40.03 9.24
C GLU A 204 1.97 -40.08 8.64
N ALA A 205 2.25 -41.17 7.91
CA ALA A 205 3.51 -41.31 7.17
C ALA A 205 3.52 -40.46 5.88
N GLY A 206 4.71 -40.10 5.40
CA GLY A 206 4.86 -39.40 4.15
C GLY A 206 4.67 -37.87 4.24
N LEU A 207 4.71 -37.32 5.46
CA LEU A 207 4.70 -35.88 5.66
C LEU A 207 6.12 -35.31 5.74
N THR A 208 6.29 -34.08 5.24
CA THR A 208 7.48 -33.23 5.39
C THR A 208 7.18 -32.16 6.42
N LEU A 209 8.06 -31.98 7.40
CA LEU A 209 7.99 -30.93 8.41
C LEU A 209 8.94 -29.80 8.03
N ALA A 210 8.42 -28.61 7.82
CA ALA A 210 9.20 -27.37 7.67
C ALA A 210 9.10 -26.52 8.94
N GLU A 211 10.22 -25.94 9.36
CA GLU A 211 10.29 -25.01 10.48
C GLU A 211 10.67 -23.62 10.01
N TRP A 212 9.88 -22.63 10.43
CA TRP A 212 10.07 -21.22 10.14
C TRP A 212 10.12 -20.41 11.43
N GLU A 213 10.90 -19.33 11.45
CA GLU A 213 11.02 -18.45 12.60
C GLU A 213 11.13 -16.99 12.16
N THR A 214 10.38 -16.10 12.82
CA THR A 214 10.46 -14.65 12.61
C THR A 214 11.44 -14.04 13.62
N ALA A 215 12.39 -13.25 13.15
CA ALA A 215 13.26 -12.43 14.01
C ALA A 215 12.52 -11.17 14.48
N GLU A 216 11.70 -10.58 13.61
CA GLU A 216 10.90 -9.38 13.87
C GLU A 216 9.49 -9.77 14.31
N VAL A 217 8.81 -8.83 14.96
CA VAL A 217 7.38 -8.95 15.27
C VAL A 217 6.54 -8.74 14.01
N SER A 218 5.34 -9.31 13.99
CA SER A 218 4.36 -9.14 12.93
C SER A 218 2.95 -9.04 13.51
N GLU A 219 2.07 -8.28 12.84
CA GLU A 219 0.64 -8.19 13.23
C GLU A 219 -0.11 -9.50 13.01
N ALA A 220 0.36 -10.31 12.06
CA ALA A 220 -0.30 -11.57 11.72
C ALA A 220 0.68 -12.56 11.08
N LEU A 221 0.28 -13.83 11.05
CA LEU A 221 1.00 -14.91 10.39
C LEU A 221 0.19 -15.37 9.18
N THR A 222 0.80 -15.29 7.98
CA THR A 222 0.26 -15.84 6.75
C THR A 222 0.99 -17.10 6.37
N LEU A 223 0.26 -18.18 6.07
CA LEU A 223 0.80 -19.44 5.58
C LEU A 223 0.26 -19.74 4.20
N VAL A 224 1.17 -19.97 3.26
CA VAL A 224 0.84 -20.49 1.93
C VAL A 224 1.58 -21.79 1.67
N ALA A 225 0.97 -22.69 0.92
CA ALA A 225 1.66 -23.92 0.51
C ALA A 225 1.16 -24.41 -0.84
N ASN A 226 2.09 -24.95 -1.62
CA ASN A 226 1.80 -25.59 -2.90
C ASN A 226 2.97 -26.49 -3.31
N ARG A 227 2.87 -27.09 -4.51
CA ARG A 227 3.95 -27.85 -5.13
C ARG A 227 4.90 -26.90 -5.87
N PHE A 228 5.58 -26.05 -5.11
CA PHE A 228 6.50 -25.04 -5.66
C PHE A 228 7.83 -25.63 -6.09
N VAL A 229 8.40 -25.02 -7.13
CA VAL A 229 9.83 -25.07 -7.44
C VAL A 229 10.51 -23.88 -6.77
N GLU A 230 11.42 -24.14 -5.86
CA GLU A 230 12.19 -23.12 -5.15
C GLU A 230 13.48 -22.81 -5.91
N THR A 231 13.72 -21.53 -6.20
CA THR A 231 15.02 -21.01 -6.64
C THR A 231 15.46 -19.94 -5.66
N SER A 232 16.69 -20.02 -5.16
CA SER A 232 17.17 -19.02 -4.18
C SER A 232 18.64 -18.71 -4.33
N ARG A 233 19.03 -17.50 -3.88
CA ARG A 233 20.42 -17.05 -3.83
C ARG A 233 20.66 -16.13 -2.64
N GLU A 234 21.87 -16.12 -2.11
CA GLU A 234 22.34 -15.08 -1.21
C GLU A 234 22.67 -13.84 -2.03
N TRP A 235 22.18 -12.70 -1.58
CA TRP A 235 22.42 -11.41 -2.21
C TRP A 235 22.93 -10.42 -1.17
N ALA A 236 23.93 -9.65 -1.54
CA ALA A 236 24.44 -8.56 -0.71
C ALA A 236 24.04 -7.21 -1.33
N SER A 237 23.43 -6.34 -0.54
CA SER A 237 23.13 -4.97 -0.95
C SER A 237 24.41 -4.17 -1.18
N SER A 238 24.31 -3.05 -1.89
CA SER A 238 25.39 -2.07 -2.03
C SER A 238 25.90 -1.55 -0.67
N GLY A 239 25.08 -1.58 0.36
CA GLY A 239 25.43 -1.26 1.76
C GLY A 239 26.02 -2.42 2.56
N GLY A 240 26.20 -3.61 1.96
CA GLY A 240 26.82 -4.79 2.59
C GLY A 240 25.87 -5.63 3.44
N GLN A 241 24.55 -5.37 3.44
CA GLN A 241 23.57 -6.23 4.10
C GLN A 241 23.33 -7.49 3.27
N SER A 242 23.49 -8.68 3.88
CA SER A 242 23.14 -9.95 3.23
C SER A 242 21.66 -10.27 3.42
N VAL A 243 20.98 -10.65 2.32
CA VAL A 243 19.57 -11.04 2.30
C VAL A 243 19.43 -12.28 1.41
N ARG A 244 18.75 -13.31 1.90
CA ARG A 244 18.40 -14.47 1.08
C ARG A 244 17.22 -14.10 0.18
N LEU A 245 17.41 -14.12 -1.13
CA LEU A 245 16.32 -13.96 -2.12
C LEU A 245 15.84 -15.32 -2.58
N ALA A 246 14.53 -15.49 -2.68
CA ALA A 246 13.92 -16.73 -3.16
C ALA A 246 12.72 -16.47 -4.07
N THR A 247 12.43 -17.42 -4.94
CA THR A 247 11.16 -17.56 -5.63
C THR A 247 10.58 -18.92 -5.34
N TYR A 248 9.27 -18.97 -5.15
CA TYR A 248 8.47 -20.18 -5.03
C TYR A 248 7.42 -20.14 -6.14
N LEU A 249 7.76 -20.74 -7.28
CA LEU A 249 6.94 -20.70 -8.50
C LEU A 249 6.36 -22.07 -8.80
N PHE A 250 5.25 -22.10 -9.54
CA PHE A 250 4.74 -23.35 -10.05
C PHE A 250 5.72 -23.96 -11.07
N PRO A 251 5.72 -25.30 -11.24
CA PRO A 251 6.68 -25.95 -12.12
C PRO A 251 6.71 -25.39 -13.56
N GLU A 252 5.56 -24.99 -14.10
CA GLU A 252 5.43 -24.42 -15.44
C GLU A 252 6.04 -23.02 -15.56
N ASP A 253 6.14 -22.26 -14.45
CA ASP A 253 6.62 -20.89 -14.43
C ASP A 253 8.01 -20.76 -13.78
N ALA A 254 8.63 -21.87 -13.38
CA ALA A 254 9.95 -21.90 -12.73
C ALA A 254 11.07 -21.24 -13.54
N GLY A 255 10.94 -21.21 -14.88
CA GLY A 255 11.87 -20.52 -15.76
C GLY A 255 11.93 -18.99 -15.59
N LEU A 256 10.97 -18.37 -14.87
CA LEU A 256 10.92 -16.94 -14.60
C LEU A 256 11.68 -16.54 -13.32
N ALA A 257 12.22 -17.50 -12.59
CA ALA A 257 12.84 -17.27 -11.28
C ALA A 257 13.92 -16.17 -11.29
N ASP A 258 14.87 -16.25 -12.23
CA ASP A 258 15.98 -15.29 -12.29
C ASP A 258 15.50 -13.86 -12.58
N GLU A 259 14.49 -13.68 -13.43
CA GLU A 259 13.89 -12.36 -13.71
C GLU A 259 13.33 -11.70 -12.45
N TYR A 260 12.59 -12.47 -11.65
CA TYR A 260 12.02 -11.97 -10.39
C TYR A 260 13.08 -11.75 -9.31
N LEU A 261 14.10 -12.61 -9.21
CA LEU A 261 15.23 -12.43 -8.29
C LEU A 261 16.04 -11.18 -8.62
N ASP A 262 16.33 -10.94 -9.92
CA ASP A 262 17.08 -9.76 -10.37
C ASP A 262 16.29 -8.46 -10.17
N ALA A 263 14.97 -8.48 -10.44
CA ALA A 263 14.12 -7.34 -10.17
C ALA A 263 14.03 -7.04 -8.66
N THR A 264 13.87 -8.07 -7.84
CA THR A 264 13.85 -7.95 -6.37
C THR A 264 15.13 -7.31 -5.84
N ALA A 265 16.30 -7.78 -6.29
CA ALA A 265 17.59 -7.24 -5.88
C ALA A 265 17.71 -5.74 -6.19
N ARG A 266 17.30 -5.32 -7.39
CA ARG A 266 17.32 -3.89 -7.80
C ARG A 266 16.42 -3.03 -6.93
N TYR A 267 15.19 -3.48 -6.61
CA TYR A 267 14.28 -2.73 -5.76
C TYR A 267 14.77 -2.65 -4.32
N LEU A 268 15.27 -3.75 -3.77
CA LEU A 268 15.82 -3.76 -2.41
C LEU A 268 16.98 -2.78 -2.28
N ASP A 269 17.91 -2.75 -3.26
CA ASP A 269 19.06 -1.86 -3.23
C ASP A 269 18.64 -0.39 -3.23
N ALA A 270 17.69 -0.03 -4.09
CA ALA A 270 17.13 1.31 -4.14
C ALA A 270 16.47 1.71 -2.83
N TYR A 271 15.56 0.87 -2.31
CA TYR A 271 14.79 1.22 -1.11
C TYR A 271 15.63 1.17 0.17
N ILE A 272 16.67 0.32 0.25
CA ILE A 272 17.68 0.39 1.32
C ILE A 272 18.34 1.77 1.33
N SER A 273 18.67 2.32 0.17
CA SER A 273 19.30 3.65 0.08
C SER A 273 18.37 4.77 0.56
N LEU A 274 17.06 4.63 0.33
CA LEU A 274 16.04 5.63 0.63
C LEU A 274 15.45 5.53 2.04
N LEU A 275 15.22 4.30 2.52
CA LEU A 275 14.49 4.03 3.77
C LEU A 275 15.37 3.49 4.91
N GLY A 276 16.60 3.08 4.60
CA GLY A 276 17.49 2.42 5.54
C GLY A 276 17.49 0.89 5.40
N PRO A 277 18.18 0.17 6.29
CA PRO A 277 18.39 -1.26 6.18
C PRO A 277 17.09 -2.03 5.98
N TYR A 278 17.15 -3.07 5.11
CA TYR A 278 16.04 -3.99 4.93
C TYR A 278 15.71 -4.70 6.26
N PRO A 279 14.43 -4.74 6.67
CA PRO A 279 14.11 -5.17 8.03
C PRO A 279 14.19 -6.67 8.28
N PHE A 280 14.24 -7.51 7.21
CA PHE A 280 14.18 -8.96 7.34
C PHE A 280 15.47 -9.64 6.85
N GLU A 281 15.60 -10.96 7.15
CA GLU A 281 16.76 -11.77 6.73
C GLU A 281 16.59 -12.34 5.31
N SER A 282 15.34 -12.40 4.80
CA SER A 282 15.01 -12.96 3.49
C SER A 282 13.89 -12.18 2.82
N PHE A 283 13.81 -12.29 1.48
CA PHE A 283 12.63 -11.88 0.71
C PHE A 283 12.29 -12.95 -0.33
N ALA A 284 11.01 -13.28 -0.46
CA ALA A 284 10.54 -14.24 -1.44
C ALA A 284 9.43 -13.69 -2.33
N VAL A 285 9.47 -14.06 -3.61
CA VAL A 285 8.33 -13.92 -4.53
C VAL A 285 7.65 -15.28 -4.62
N VAL A 286 6.37 -15.32 -4.25
CA VAL A 286 5.59 -16.55 -4.18
C VAL A 286 4.44 -16.47 -5.17
N GLU A 287 4.35 -17.45 -6.05
CA GLU A 287 3.24 -17.58 -6.98
C GLU A 287 2.01 -18.12 -6.27
N ASN A 288 0.86 -17.47 -6.53
CA ASN A 288 -0.39 -17.83 -5.89
C ASN A 288 -1.36 -18.43 -6.92
N PHE A 289 -2.13 -19.44 -6.51
CA PHE A 289 -3.10 -20.14 -7.34
C PHE A 289 -4.36 -19.32 -7.66
N PHE A 290 -4.54 -18.15 -7.02
CA PHE A 290 -5.59 -17.18 -7.34
C PHE A 290 -5.03 -15.77 -7.57
N ALA A 291 -5.86 -14.88 -8.14
CA ALA A 291 -5.46 -13.50 -8.40
C ALA A 291 -5.12 -12.76 -7.09
N SER A 292 -3.89 -12.30 -6.96
CA SER A 292 -3.40 -11.56 -5.80
C SER A 292 -2.21 -10.65 -6.16
N GLY A 293 -2.04 -9.61 -5.35
CA GLY A 293 -0.86 -8.79 -5.20
C GLY A 293 -0.85 -8.35 -3.74
N LEU A 294 -0.07 -9.03 -2.89
CA LEU A 294 -0.10 -8.87 -1.44
C LEU A 294 1.33 -8.88 -0.90
N GLY A 295 1.72 -7.77 -0.26
CA GLY A 295 3.00 -7.66 0.44
C GLY A 295 2.89 -8.18 1.86
N MET A 296 3.62 -9.25 2.15
CA MET A 296 3.72 -9.84 3.48
C MET A 296 5.10 -9.55 4.09
N PRO A 297 5.27 -9.63 5.42
CA PRO A 297 6.61 -9.56 6.00
C PRO A 297 7.53 -10.62 5.38
N SER A 298 8.61 -10.19 4.74
CA SER A 298 9.62 -11.01 4.08
C SER A 298 9.20 -11.79 2.82
N PHE A 299 7.99 -11.60 2.28
CA PHE A 299 7.60 -12.17 0.99
C PHE A 299 6.44 -11.43 0.34
N THR A 300 6.20 -11.68 -0.94
CA THR A 300 5.01 -11.20 -1.66
C THR A 300 4.28 -12.36 -2.33
N LEU A 301 2.95 -12.27 -2.37
CA LEU A 301 2.07 -13.20 -3.09
C LEU A 301 1.58 -12.56 -4.37
N LEU A 302 2.02 -13.09 -5.50
CA LEU A 302 1.58 -12.65 -6.83
C LEU A 302 0.78 -13.76 -7.51
N GLY A 303 -0.42 -13.44 -7.95
CA GLY A 303 -1.24 -14.40 -8.70
C GLY A 303 -0.54 -14.88 -9.98
N SER A 304 -0.75 -16.15 -10.36
CA SER A 304 -0.12 -16.77 -11.53
C SER A 304 -0.31 -15.95 -12.82
N GLY A 305 -1.47 -15.30 -13.01
CA GLY A 305 -1.68 -14.39 -14.13
C GLY A 305 -0.81 -13.13 -14.12
N VAL A 306 -0.32 -12.71 -12.97
CA VAL A 306 0.66 -11.60 -12.81
C VAL A 306 2.06 -12.10 -13.12
N ILE A 307 2.44 -13.26 -12.56
CA ILE A 307 3.74 -13.90 -12.81
C ILE A 307 3.97 -14.13 -14.32
N LYS A 308 3.02 -14.78 -15.01
CA LYS A 308 3.07 -15.07 -16.46
C LYS A 308 3.13 -13.84 -17.37
N ARG A 309 2.76 -12.67 -16.87
CA ARG A 309 2.86 -11.39 -17.60
C ARG A 309 4.15 -10.64 -17.32
N HIS A 310 5.08 -11.23 -16.59
CA HIS A 310 6.35 -10.60 -16.24
C HIS A 310 6.16 -9.25 -15.52
N TYR A 311 5.21 -9.19 -14.58
CA TYR A 311 4.92 -7.95 -13.84
C TYR A 311 5.98 -7.66 -12.77
N VAL A 312 7.20 -7.39 -13.25
CA VAL A 312 8.34 -6.94 -12.42
C VAL A 312 8.44 -5.43 -12.29
N GLN A 313 7.42 -4.69 -12.77
CA GLN A 313 7.38 -3.23 -12.78
C GLN A 313 7.31 -2.63 -11.38
N PRO A 314 7.71 -1.34 -11.23
CA PRO A 314 7.73 -0.66 -9.94
C PRO A 314 6.37 -0.64 -9.24
N TYR A 315 5.30 -0.39 -9.98
CA TYR A 315 3.93 -0.32 -9.44
C TYR A 315 3.31 -1.69 -9.08
N ALA A 316 4.01 -2.79 -9.38
CA ALA A 316 3.62 -4.15 -9.00
C ALA A 316 4.64 -4.70 -7.99
N LEU A 317 5.68 -5.42 -8.45
CA LEU A 317 6.69 -6.01 -7.56
C LEU A 317 7.38 -4.96 -6.67
N GLY A 318 7.73 -3.78 -7.22
CA GLY A 318 8.34 -2.71 -6.45
C GLY A 318 7.45 -2.19 -5.32
N HIS A 319 6.13 -2.09 -5.55
CA HIS A 319 5.14 -1.69 -4.55
C HIS A 319 5.10 -2.68 -3.37
N GLU A 320 5.01 -3.97 -3.66
CA GLU A 320 4.99 -5.01 -2.63
C GLU A 320 6.32 -5.09 -1.84
N ILE A 321 7.46 -4.78 -2.48
CA ILE A 321 8.76 -4.72 -1.79
C ILE A 321 8.83 -3.53 -0.83
N VAL A 322 8.29 -2.34 -1.19
CA VAL A 322 8.23 -1.18 -0.28
C VAL A 322 7.49 -1.51 1.00
N HIS A 323 6.43 -2.31 0.90
CA HIS A 323 5.69 -2.77 2.07
C HIS A 323 6.56 -3.48 3.11
N SER A 324 7.72 -4.00 2.77
CA SER A 324 8.65 -4.55 3.76
C SER A 324 9.06 -3.55 4.84
N TRP A 325 9.21 -2.26 4.49
CA TRP A 325 9.46 -1.19 5.46
C TRP A 325 8.16 -0.56 5.96
N ILE A 326 7.24 -0.27 5.04
CA ILE A 326 6.03 0.53 5.24
C ILE A 326 4.80 -0.39 5.22
N GLY A 327 4.28 -0.73 6.38
CA GLY A 327 3.16 -1.65 6.58
C GLY A 327 3.57 -2.95 7.26
N ASN A 328 4.74 -3.55 6.91
CA ASN A 328 5.18 -4.83 7.45
C ASN A 328 6.31 -4.74 8.49
N SER A 329 6.88 -3.55 8.67
CA SER A 329 7.90 -3.27 9.70
C SER A 329 7.52 -2.06 10.53
N VAL A 330 7.06 -0.98 9.90
CA VAL A 330 6.33 0.11 10.54
C VAL A 330 4.85 -0.15 10.29
N PHE A 331 4.11 -0.56 11.30
CA PHE A 331 2.72 -0.96 11.18
C PHE A 331 1.78 0.25 11.14
N ASN A 332 0.61 0.07 10.53
CA ASN A 332 -0.40 1.11 10.39
C ASN A 332 -1.45 1.03 11.51
N ARG A 333 -1.85 2.17 12.04
CA ARG A 333 -3.06 2.30 12.85
C ARG A 333 -4.26 2.55 11.93
N VAL A 334 -4.83 1.48 11.38
CA VAL A 334 -5.91 1.55 10.38
C VAL A 334 -7.13 2.32 10.91
N ASP A 335 -7.43 2.21 12.19
CA ASP A 335 -8.49 2.95 12.87
C ASP A 335 -8.30 4.49 12.86
N ARG A 336 -7.06 4.95 12.60
CA ARG A 336 -6.67 6.36 12.46
C ARG A 336 -6.27 6.76 11.04
N GLY A 337 -6.69 6.01 10.06
CA GLY A 337 -6.39 6.21 8.64
C GLY A 337 -5.18 5.43 8.15
N ASN A 338 -5.19 5.13 6.87
CA ASN A 338 -4.15 4.35 6.20
C ASN A 338 -3.23 5.28 5.39
N TRP A 339 -2.05 5.58 5.93
CA TRP A 339 -1.01 6.35 5.24
C TRP A 339 -0.06 5.46 4.42
N VAL A 340 -0.04 4.17 4.71
CA VAL A 340 0.89 3.19 4.15
C VAL A 340 0.76 3.09 2.64
N GLU A 341 -0.46 2.94 2.12
CA GLU A 341 -0.70 2.76 0.68
C GLU A 341 -0.29 3.99 -0.14
N GLY A 342 -0.56 5.18 0.41
CA GLY A 342 -0.19 6.44 -0.25
C GLY A 342 1.32 6.61 -0.35
N LEU A 343 2.05 6.35 0.73
CA LEU A 343 3.51 6.43 0.74
C LEU A 343 4.13 5.34 -0.14
N THR A 344 3.61 4.12 -0.10
CA THR A 344 4.07 3.01 -0.95
C THR A 344 3.87 3.35 -2.43
N THR A 345 2.70 3.88 -2.80
CA THR A 345 2.42 4.36 -4.17
C THR A 345 3.37 5.49 -4.58
N TYR A 346 3.63 6.43 -3.67
CA TYR A 346 4.59 7.51 -3.92
C TYR A 346 5.98 6.97 -4.24
N LEU A 347 6.49 6.04 -3.43
CA LEU A 347 7.84 5.48 -3.55
C LEU A 347 7.99 4.57 -4.77
N ALA A 348 7.03 3.67 -4.98
CA ALA A 348 7.12 2.65 -6.02
C ALA A 348 6.62 3.15 -7.38
N ASN A 349 5.43 3.75 -7.45
CA ASN A 349 4.85 4.10 -8.75
C ASN A 349 5.45 5.37 -9.35
N TYR A 350 5.88 6.31 -8.49
CA TYR A 350 6.39 7.60 -8.95
C TYR A 350 7.90 7.78 -8.71
N TYR A 351 8.34 7.73 -7.44
CA TYR A 351 9.70 8.15 -7.09
C TYR A 351 10.77 7.21 -7.63
N TRP A 352 10.46 5.93 -7.79
CA TRP A 352 11.34 4.98 -8.49
C TRP A 352 11.80 5.52 -9.85
N HIS A 353 10.89 6.07 -10.66
CA HIS A 353 11.21 6.61 -11.97
C HIS A 353 12.09 7.86 -11.89
N GLU A 354 11.81 8.74 -10.90
CA GLU A 354 12.66 9.91 -10.66
C GLU A 354 14.06 9.51 -10.20
N TRP A 355 14.14 8.56 -9.26
CA TRP A 355 15.40 8.02 -8.73
C TRP A 355 16.23 7.32 -9.81
N SER A 356 15.62 6.56 -10.71
CA SER A 356 16.28 5.88 -11.83
C SER A 356 16.64 6.79 -13.01
N GLY A 357 16.27 8.10 -12.94
CA GLY A 357 16.53 9.08 -13.99
C GLY A 357 15.52 9.09 -15.14
N ASP A 358 14.45 8.30 -15.06
CA ASP A 358 13.35 8.31 -16.04
C ASP A 358 12.33 9.40 -15.69
N HIS A 359 12.75 10.67 -15.88
CA HIS A 359 11.93 11.82 -15.56
C HIS A 359 10.65 11.91 -16.41
N ALA A 360 10.63 11.31 -17.60
CA ALA A 360 9.43 11.25 -18.44
C ALA A 360 8.35 10.37 -17.80
N GLN A 361 8.70 9.16 -17.39
CA GLN A 361 7.77 8.28 -16.67
C GLN A 361 7.38 8.86 -15.32
N ALA A 362 8.30 9.47 -14.58
CA ALA A 362 7.99 10.16 -13.33
C ALA A 362 6.89 11.23 -13.52
N ARG A 363 7.02 12.07 -14.55
CA ARG A 363 5.99 13.04 -14.92
C ARG A 363 4.66 12.38 -15.28
N ASP A 364 4.71 11.33 -16.11
CA ASP A 364 3.52 10.62 -16.55
C ASP A 364 2.77 9.98 -15.36
N GLN A 365 3.49 9.48 -14.36
CA GLN A 365 2.89 8.97 -13.12
C GLN A 365 2.21 10.09 -12.31
N ARG A 366 2.81 11.27 -12.18
CA ARG A 366 2.14 12.42 -11.53
C ARG A 366 0.85 12.80 -12.26
N HIS A 367 0.89 12.87 -13.60
CA HIS A 367 -0.32 13.12 -14.40
C HIS A 367 -1.37 12.02 -14.23
N LEU A 368 -0.95 10.76 -14.14
CA LEU A 368 -1.86 9.63 -13.90
C LEU A 368 -2.58 9.78 -12.55
N MET A 369 -1.84 10.06 -11.48
CA MET A 369 -2.38 10.26 -10.14
C MET A 369 -3.32 11.46 -10.08
N LEU A 370 -2.92 12.59 -10.66
CA LEU A 370 -3.74 13.80 -10.73
C LEU A 370 -5.04 13.58 -11.50
N ARG A 371 -4.97 12.90 -12.65
CA ARG A 371 -6.16 12.54 -13.45
C ARG A 371 -7.07 11.57 -12.73
N GLY A 372 -6.52 10.54 -12.10
CA GLY A 372 -7.30 9.54 -11.38
C GLY A 372 -8.12 10.17 -10.26
N TYR A 373 -7.51 11.06 -9.45
CA TYR A 373 -8.27 11.81 -8.45
C TYR A 373 -9.40 12.63 -9.07
N ASN A 374 -9.13 13.34 -10.15
CA ASN A 374 -10.15 14.19 -10.80
C ASN A 374 -11.27 13.40 -11.48
N LEU A 375 -10.98 12.17 -11.96
CA LEU A 375 -11.96 11.31 -12.62
C LEU A 375 -12.87 10.58 -11.62
N HIS A 376 -12.31 10.10 -10.52
CA HIS A 376 -13.02 9.18 -9.64
C HIS A 376 -13.53 9.83 -8.36
N VAL A 377 -13.12 11.07 -8.05
CA VAL A 377 -13.49 11.77 -6.82
C VAL A 377 -14.21 13.08 -7.15
N PRO A 378 -15.51 13.03 -7.45
CA PRO A 378 -16.30 14.26 -7.58
C PRO A 378 -16.37 14.97 -6.21
N PRO A 379 -16.50 16.32 -6.16
CA PRO A 379 -16.41 17.09 -4.93
C PRO A 379 -17.36 16.63 -3.81
N GLU A 380 -18.56 16.21 -4.17
CA GLU A 380 -19.61 15.75 -3.24
C GLU A 380 -19.36 14.34 -2.68
N ARG A 381 -18.40 13.62 -3.20
CA ARG A 381 -18.02 12.27 -2.77
C ARG A 381 -16.60 12.18 -2.21
N ASP A 382 -15.92 13.32 -2.09
CA ASP A 382 -14.59 13.38 -1.47
C ASP A 382 -14.72 13.24 0.05
N TYR A 383 -13.73 12.61 0.66
CA TYR A 383 -13.62 12.49 2.10
C TYR A 383 -12.17 12.74 2.56
N PRO A 384 -11.96 13.11 3.85
CA PRO A 384 -10.63 13.34 4.39
C PRO A 384 -9.72 12.13 4.23
N LEU A 385 -8.48 12.36 3.78
CA LEU A 385 -7.51 11.28 3.61
C LEU A 385 -7.26 10.48 4.89
N GLY A 386 -7.33 11.15 6.06
CA GLY A 386 -7.24 10.50 7.37
C GLY A 386 -8.37 9.51 7.69
N GLN A 387 -9.43 9.45 6.87
CA GLN A 387 -10.52 8.47 7.01
C GLN A 387 -10.37 7.27 6.05
N PHE A 388 -9.39 7.29 5.15
CA PHE A 388 -9.14 6.15 4.27
C PHE A 388 -8.60 4.97 5.09
N THR A 389 -9.22 3.81 4.97
CA THR A 389 -8.78 2.58 5.66
C THR A 389 -8.36 1.50 4.67
N ARG A 390 -9.15 1.24 3.66
CA ARG A 390 -8.88 0.23 2.61
C ARG A 390 -9.60 0.59 1.31
N LYS A 391 -9.09 0.04 0.19
CA LYS A 391 -9.70 0.19 -1.12
C LYS A 391 -10.92 -0.72 -1.28
N GLN A 392 -12.09 -0.12 -1.53
CA GLN A 392 -13.32 -0.82 -1.87
C GLN A 392 -13.77 -0.53 -3.32
N ASP A 393 -13.46 0.66 -3.81
CA ASP A 393 -13.83 1.11 -5.16
C ASP A 393 -12.74 2.02 -5.77
N GLU A 394 -12.99 2.56 -6.96
CA GLU A 394 -12.07 3.47 -7.65
C GLU A 394 -11.90 4.81 -6.95
N ARG A 395 -12.91 5.27 -6.22
CA ARG A 395 -12.81 6.49 -5.41
C ARG A 395 -11.82 6.29 -4.26
N ASP A 396 -11.90 5.17 -3.57
CA ASP A 396 -10.98 4.82 -2.49
C ASP A 396 -9.55 4.66 -3.04
N ASN A 397 -9.40 4.03 -4.21
CA ASN A 397 -8.12 3.98 -4.91
C ASN A 397 -7.57 5.38 -5.22
N ALA A 398 -8.43 6.27 -5.72
CA ALA A 398 -8.03 7.63 -6.07
C ALA A 398 -7.70 8.50 -4.83
N ILE A 399 -8.33 8.26 -3.69
CA ILE A 399 -8.04 8.98 -2.44
C ILE A 399 -6.84 8.36 -1.72
N GLY A 400 -6.91 7.07 -1.39
CA GLY A 400 -5.93 6.42 -0.52
C GLY A 400 -4.56 6.17 -1.17
N TYR A 401 -4.52 6.00 -2.50
CA TYR A 401 -3.30 5.75 -3.26
C TYR A 401 -2.85 7.01 -4.01
N GLN A 402 -3.69 7.55 -4.91
CA GLN A 402 -3.25 8.60 -5.85
C GLN A 402 -3.18 9.99 -5.19
N LYS A 403 -4.26 10.44 -4.52
CA LYS A 403 -4.24 11.70 -3.76
C LYS A 403 -3.17 11.64 -2.66
N ALA A 404 -3.10 10.54 -1.92
CA ALA A 404 -2.13 10.38 -0.85
C ALA A 404 -0.68 10.43 -1.36
N ALA A 405 -0.37 9.78 -2.48
CA ALA A 405 0.96 9.86 -3.10
C ALA A 405 1.31 11.29 -3.53
N MET A 406 0.34 12.02 -4.12
CA MET A 406 0.52 13.43 -4.46
C MET A 406 0.69 14.33 -3.22
N VAL A 407 0.04 14.00 -2.11
CA VAL A 407 0.24 14.72 -0.83
C VAL A 407 1.67 14.52 -0.33
N PHE A 408 2.24 13.31 -0.37
CA PHE A 408 3.66 13.08 -0.04
C PHE A 408 4.60 13.81 -1.01
N HIS A 409 4.24 13.91 -2.29
CA HIS A 409 4.99 14.70 -3.26
C HIS A 409 5.01 16.20 -2.88
N VAL A 410 3.87 16.78 -2.53
CA VAL A 410 3.78 18.17 -2.06
C VAL A 410 4.49 18.37 -0.72
N LEU A 411 4.42 17.39 0.19
CA LEU A 411 5.15 17.42 1.45
C LEU A 411 6.67 17.49 1.22
N ARG A 412 7.20 16.70 0.26
CA ARG A 412 8.63 16.77 -0.10
C ARG A 412 9.03 18.17 -0.59
N GLN A 413 8.18 18.81 -1.39
CA GLN A 413 8.43 20.18 -1.84
C GLN A 413 8.39 21.18 -0.68
N GLU A 414 7.48 21.00 0.28
CA GLU A 414 7.34 21.88 1.45
C GLU A 414 8.53 21.76 2.40
N VAL A 415 8.98 20.54 2.71
CA VAL A 415 10.06 20.33 3.69
C VAL A 415 11.45 20.33 3.06
N GLY A 416 11.55 20.15 1.74
CA GLY A 416 12.80 20.02 0.99
C GLY A 416 13.32 18.58 0.95
N GLU A 417 14.11 18.30 -0.09
CA GLU A 417 14.57 16.96 -0.47
C GLU A 417 15.30 16.25 0.68
N GLU A 418 16.31 16.88 1.24
CA GLU A 418 17.13 16.29 2.31
C GLU A 418 16.31 15.98 3.57
N SER A 419 15.45 16.93 3.99
CA SER A 419 14.59 16.75 5.17
C SER A 419 13.57 15.65 4.96
N PHE A 420 13.00 15.52 3.76
CA PHE A 420 12.03 14.48 3.44
C PHE A 420 12.61 13.07 3.63
N TRP A 421 13.76 12.80 3.01
CA TRP A 421 14.40 11.48 3.10
C TRP A 421 14.92 11.17 4.51
N ARG A 422 15.44 12.18 5.20
CA ARG A 422 15.84 12.05 6.60
C ARG A 422 14.63 11.73 7.49
N SER A 423 13.48 12.36 7.24
CA SER A 423 12.24 12.08 7.99
C SER A 423 11.77 10.64 7.77
N LEU A 424 11.78 10.14 6.54
CA LEU A 424 11.39 8.74 6.24
C LEU A 424 12.33 7.74 6.92
N LYS A 425 13.65 7.96 6.85
CA LYS A 425 14.62 7.10 7.56
C LYS A 425 14.41 7.14 9.06
N THR A 426 14.09 8.32 9.62
CA THR A 426 13.80 8.49 11.04
C THR A 426 12.51 7.76 11.44
N LEU A 427 11.46 7.89 10.63
CA LEU A 427 10.18 7.18 10.84
C LEU A 427 10.40 5.67 10.89
N VAL A 428 11.09 5.12 9.87
CA VAL A 428 11.40 3.69 9.81
C VAL A 428 12.23 3.24 11.01
N ALA A 429 13.29 3.98 11.37
CA ALA A 429 14.16 3.61 12.46
C ALA A 429 13.46 3.65 13.84
N GLN A 430 12.59 4.65 14.07
CA GLN A 430 11.92 4.84 15.37
C GLN A 430 10.69 3.94 15.55
N TYR A 431 10.01 3.59 14.44
CA TYR A 431 8.76 2.83 14.49
C TYR A 431 8.90 1.38 14.01
N ARG A 432 10.11 0.90 13.71
CA ARG A 432 10.33 -0.52 13.42
C ARG A 432 9.76 -1.40 14.53
N GLY A 433 8.88 -2.34 14.18
CA GLY A 433 8.18 -3.20 15.13
C GLY A 433 7.11 -2.49 15.96
N ARG A 434 6.60 -1.35 15.50
CA ARG A 434 5.61 -0.52 16.20
C ARG A 434 4.58 0.05 15.23
N HIS A 435 3.41 0.39 15.75
CA HIS A 435 2.40 1.13 15.00
C HIS A 435 2.73 2.62 14.90
N ALA A 436 2.45 3.21 13.74
CA ALA A 436 2.47 4.64 13.50
C ALA A 436 1.16 5.08 12.83
N ASP A 437 0.70 6.28 13.17
CA ASP A 437 -0.44 6.94 12.53
C ASP A 437 -0.04 8.24 11.82
N TRP A 438 -1.01 8.97 11.24
CA TRP A 438 -0.76 10.24 10.59
C TRP A 438 -0.15 11.31 11.51
N HIS A 439 -0.46 11.29 12.83
CA HIS A 439 0.15 12.24 13.78
C HIS A 439 1.61 11.92 14.03
N ASP A 440 2.00 10.65 14.02
CA ASP A 440 3.39 10.24 14.12
C ASP A 440 4.18 10.68 12.89
N VAL A 441 3.60 10.53 11.69
CA VAL A 441 4.16 11.03 10.44
C VAL A 441 4.34 12.55 10.52
N GLU A 442 3.30 13.32 10.91
CA GLU A 442 3.38 14.76 11.09
C GLU A 442 4.52 15.15 12.04
N ARG A 443 4.54 14.56 13.23
CA ARG A 443 5.52 14.85 14.25
C ARG A 443 6.95 14.62 13.76
N ILE A 444 7.23 13.47 13.17
CA ILE A 444 8.57 13.13 12.65
C ILE A 444 9.01 14.13 11.58
N PHE A 445 8.11 14.46 10.64
CA PHE A 445 8.43 15.40 9.56
C PHE A 445 8.63 16.83 10.10
N ALA A 446 7.79 17.30 11.03
CA ALA A 446 7.90 18.61 11.64
C ALA A 446 9.21 18.77 12.44
N GLU A 447 9.54 17.77 13.28
CA GLU A 447 10.77 17.74 14.07
C GLU A 447 12.01 17.71 13.17
N THR A 448 12.02 16.82 12.17
CA THR A 448 13.18 16.62 11.28
C THR A 448 13.43 17.82 10.37
N ALA A 449 12.38 18.47 9.89
CA ALA A 449 12.47 19.65 9.04
C ALA A 449 12.59 20.97 9.83
N ALA A 450 12.40 20.93 11.15
CA ALA A 450 12.28 22.10 12.02
C ALA A 450 11.23 23.11 11.52
N LYS A 451 10.06 22.60 11.08
CA LYS A 451 8.95 23.39 10.52
C LYS A 451 7.64 23.07 11.23
N ASP A 452 6.78 24.06 11.37
CA ASP A 452 5.38 23.83 11.75
C ASP A 452 4.59 23.31 10.54
N LEU A 453 4.21 22.03 10.59
CA LEU A 453 3.45 21.34 9.54
C LEU A 453 1.98 21.10 9.91
N ARG A 454 1.49 21.56 11.06
CA ARG A 454 0.09 21.40 11.48
C ARG A 454 -0.91 21.89 10.42
N TRP A 455 -0.62 23.06 9.82
CA TRP A 455 -1.45 23.60 8.73
C TRP A 455 -1.49 22.67 7.50
N PHE A 456 -0.37 21.98 7.21
CA PHE A 456 -0.27 21.06 6.06
C PHE A 456 -1.14 19.82 6.28
N PHE A 457 -1.02 19.19 7.45
CA PHE A 457 -1.78 18.00 7.79
C PHE A 457 -3.27 18.32 7.96
N ALA A 458 -3.63 19.43 8.61
CA ALA A 458 -5.01 19.89 8.68
C ALA A 458 -5.62 20.11 7.29
N GLN A 459 -4.85 20.68 6.33
CA GLN A 459 -5.32 20.91 4.98
C GLN A 459 -5.46 19.63 4.16
N TRP A 460 -4.47 18.74 4.17
CA TRP A 460 -4.38 17.63 3.24
C TRP A 460 -4.87 16.30 3.78
N ILE A 461 -4.78 16.09 5.09
CA ILE A 461 -5.15 14.84 5.75
C ILE A 461 -6.54 14.92 6.38
N GLU A 462 -6.84 16.02 7.10
CA GLU A 462 -8.12 16.23 7.77
C GLU A 462 -9.15 16.92 6.86
N GLY A 463 -8.68 17.71 5.89
CA GLY A 463 -9.51 18.41 4.91
C GLY A 463 -9.84 17.57 3.68
N THR A 464 -10.82 18.04 2.92
CA THR A 464 -11.24 17.48 1.62
C THR A 464 -10.90 18.42 0.48
N GLY A 465 -10.92 17.91 -0.75
CA GLY A 465 -10.74 18.71 -1.95
C GLY A 465 -9.28 18.87 -2.38
N ALA A 466 -9.11 19.75 -3.33
CA ALA A 466 -7.86 20.24 -3.87
C ALA A 466 -8.10 21.59 -4.56
N PRO A 467 -7.11 22.48 -4.70
CA PRO A 467 -7.29 23.81 -5.28
C PRO A 467 -7.76 23.74 -6.73
N ALA A 468 -8.82 24.47 -7.05
CA ALA A 468 -9.25 24.73 -8.41
C ALA A 468 -8.70 26.09 -8.84
N LEU A 469 -7.80 26.10 -9.82
CA LEU A 469 -6.97 27.26 -10.17
C LEU A 469 -7.41 27.90 -11.48
N THR A 470 -7.42 29.23 -11.51
CA THR A 470 -7.70 30.00 -12.71
C THR A 470 -6.74 31.19 -12.81
N LEU A 471 -6.07 31.34 -13.97
CA LEU A 471 -5.28 32.53 -14.29
C LEU A 471 -6.18 33.73 -14.59
N LYS A 472 -5.88 34.89 -13.99
CA LYS A 472 -6.60 36.14 -14.21
C LYS A 472 -5.62 37.31 -14.43
N ASN A 473 -6.08 38.30 -15.18
CA ASN A 473 -5.42 39.61 -15.35
C ASN A 473 -3.93 39.48 -15.77
N VAL A 474 -3.62 38.49 -16.62
CA VAL A 474 -2.25 38.30 -17.09
C VAL A 474 -1.88 39.41 -18.06
N THR A 475 -0.82 40.13 -17.75
CA THR A 475 -0.27 41.22 -18.57
C THR A 475 1.24 41.05 -18.71
N ALA A 476 1.74 41.45 -19.88
CA ALA A 476 3.18 41.50 -20.14
C ALA A 476 3.55 42.82 -20.81
N HIS A 477 4.45 43.55 -20.20
CA HIS A 477 4.89 44.86 -20.69
C HIS A 477 6.41 44.85 -20.95
N PRO A 478 6.89 45.48 -22.05
CA PRO A 478 8.32 45.71 -22.22
C PRO A 478 8.87 46.55 -21.06
N LEU A 479 10.03 46.17 -20.55
CA LEU A 479 10.69 46.98 -19.52
C LEU A 479 11.30 48.23 -20.13
N PRO A 480 11.06 49.44 -19.54
CA PRO A 480 11.61 50.69 -20.05
C PRO A 480 13.16 50.68 -19.93
N ARG A 481 13.86 51.09 -20.98
CA ARG A 481 15.32 51.22 -21.06
C ARG A 481 16.14 49.93 -21.24
N ASP A 482 15.53 48.79 -21.43
CA ASP A 482 16.28 47.57 -21.76
C ASP A 482 16.36 47.40 -23.28
N ALA A 483 17.55 47.69 -23.85
CA ALA A 483 17.85 47.44 -25.26
C ALA A 483 17.76 45.94 -25.62
N ASP A 484 17.59 45.06 -24.65
CA ASP A 484 17.67 43.60 -24.78
C ASP A 484 16.29 42.92 -24.92
N GLY A 485 15.19 43.68 -25.03
CA GLY A 485 13.85 43.11 -25.27
C GLY A 485 13.26 42.32 -24.08
N ARG A 486 13.60 42.70 -22.85
CA ARG A 486 13.04 42.12 -21.61
C ARG A 486 11.61 42.54 -21.35
N PHE A 487 10.85 41.70 -20.68
CA PHE A 487 9.45 41.92 -20.33
C PHE A 487 9.19 41.72 -18.85
N SER A 488 8.28 42.51 -18.28
CA SER A 488 7.71 42.22 -16.95
C SER A 488 6.36 41.53 -17.15
N LEU A 489 6.24 40.30 -16.67
CA LEU A 489 5.01 39.52 -16.64
C LEU A 489 4.38 39.66 -15.26
N SER A 490 3.08 39.93 -15.19
CA SER A 490 2.31 39.94 -13.95
C SER A 490 0.91 39.39 -14.16
N GLY A 491 0.31 38.91 -13.08
CA GLY A 491 -1.05 38.36 -13.09
C GLY A 491 -1.48 37.90 -11.71
N SER A 492 -2.63 37.28 -11.65
CA SER A 492 -3.13 36.64 -10.45
C SER A 492 -3.62 35.22 -10.72
N ILE A 493 -3.57 34.38 -9.69
CA ILE A 493 -4.11 33.05 -9.68
C ILE A 493 -5.24 33.02 -8.67
N ALA A 494 -6.46 32.82 -9.14
CA ALA A 494 -7.62 32.67 -8.28
C ALA A 494 -7.86 31.21 -7.92
N GLN A 495 -8.23 30.97 -6.68
CA GLN A 495 -8.73 29.69 -6.20
C GLN A 495 -10.26 29.75 -6.11
N THR A 496 -10.94 28.72 -6.64
CA THR A 496 -12.39 28.57 -6.52
C THR A 496 -12.69 27.43 -5.54
N GLY A 497 -13.63 27.63 -4.63
CA GLY A 497 -13.94 26.69 -3.54
C GLY A 497 -13.00 26.83 -2.35
N PRO A 498 -12.61 25.75 -1.67
CA PRO A 498 -11.68 25.80 -0.54
C PRO A 498 -10.33 26.38 -0.96
N VAL A 499 -9.77 27.21 -0.08
CA VAL A 499 -8.48 27.86 -0.31
C VAL A 499 -7.36 26.99 0.25
N PHE A 500 -6.38 26.70 -0.60
CA PHE A 500 -5.22 25.86 -0.26
C PHE A 500 -3.93 26.70 -0.27
N ARG A 501 -3.03 26.33 0.61
CA ARG A 501 -1.65 26.78 0.59
C ARG A 501 -0.80 25.70 -0.08
N SER A 502 -0.04 26.05 -1.12
CA SER A 502 0.81 25.10 -1.85
C SER A 502 1.81 25.85 -2.74
N PRO A 503 3.04 25.35 -2.92
CA PRO A 503 3.90 25.82 -4.00
C PRO A 503 3.18 25.60 -5.35
N LEU A 504 3.36 26.49 -6.30
CA LEU A 504 2.79 26.35 -7.64
C LEU A 504 3.79 26.80 -8.69
N PRO A 505 4.26 25.93 -9.58
CA PRO A 505 5.07 26.30 -10.72
C PRO A 505 4.20 26.85 -11.86
N ILE A 506 4.68 27.90 -12.49
CA ILE A 506 4.07 28.52 -13.67
C ILE A 506 5.09 28.46 -14.81
N LEU A 507 4.77 27.78 -15.89
CA LEU A 507 5.62 27.70 -17.06
C LEU A 507 5.28 28.79 -18.05
N VAL A 508 6.28 29.59 -18.46
CA VAL A 508 6.14 30.62 -19.48
C VAL A 508 6.97 30.21 -20.69
N ARG A 509 6.33 30.07 -21.86
CA ARG A 509 7.02 29.90 -23.15
C ARG A 509 7.24 31.24 -23.81
N MET A 510 8.45 31.50 -24.27
CA MET A 510 8.85 32.79 -24.79
C MET A 510 9.09 32.75 -26.32
N SER A 511 9.16 33.90 -26.94
CA SER A 511 9.28 34.10 -28.41
C SER A 511 10.54 33.48 -29.04
N ASN A 512 11.58 33.20 -28.23
CA ASN A 512 12.81 32.53 -28.66
C ASN A 512 12.77 30.99 -28.47
N SER A 513 11.57 30.41 -28.28
CA SER A 513 11.33 28.99 -27.98
C SER A 513 11.88 28.51 -26.63
N ARG A 514 12.45 29.41 -25.81
CA ARG A 514 12.88 29.07 -24.45
C ARG A 514 11.71 29.06 -23.47
N GLN A 515 11.91 28.34 -22.42
CA GLN A 515 10.97 28.23 -21.30
C GLN A 515 11.55 28.93 -20.06
N HIS A 516 10.66 29.52 -19.27
CA HIS A 516 10.98 30.14 -17.98
C HIS A 516 9.99 29.66 -16.94
N LEU A 517 10.51 29.13 -15.84
CA LEU A 517 9.70 28.66 -14.72
C LEU A 517 9.59 29.77 -13.68
N VAL A 518 8.39 30.21 -13.40
CA VAL A 518 8.07 31.12 -12.30
C VAL A 518 7.53 30.30 -11.15
N SER A 519 8.20 30.33 -10.00
CA SER A 519 7.70 29.71 -8.78
C SER A 519 6.89 30.70 -7.97
N THR A 520 5.69 30.31 -7.54
CA THR A 520 4.84 31.11 -6.64
C THR A 520 4.28 30.23 -5.53
N GLN A 521 3.79 30.88 -4.49
CA GLN A 521 3.17 30.21 -3.33
C GLN A 521 1.70 30.62 -3.24
N LEU A 522 0.80 29.67 -3.44
CA LEU A 522 -0.62 29.88 -3.16
C LEU A 522 -0.79 30.16 -1.66
N SER A 523 -1.48 31.25 -1.31
CA SER A 523 -1.65 31.66 0.08
C SER A 523 -3.02 32.25 0.42
N GLY A 524 -3.89 32.41 -0.57
CA GLY A 524 -5.21 33.03 -0.41
C GLY A 524 -6.11 32.75 -1.59
N ALA A 525 -7.32 33.29 -1.58
CA ALA A 525 -8.28 33.16 -2.67
C ALA A 525 -7.74 33.72 -4.01
N ASP A 526 -6.93 34.77 -3.94
CA ASP A 526 -6.19 35.33 -5.07
C ASP A 526 -4.72 35.47 -4.68
N THR A 527 -3.83 34.93 -5.50
CA THR A 527 -2.37 35.04 -5.36
C THR A 527 -1.78 35.82 -6.52
N LEU A 528 -1.12 36.93 -6.22
CA LEU A 528 -0.42 37.72 -7.22
C LEU A 528 0.94 37.10 -7.56
N PHE A 529 1.32 37.12 -8.83
CA PHE A 529 2.65 36.78 -9.28
C PHE A 529 3.24 37.85 -10.19
N LYS A 530 4.55 37.99 -10.14
CA LYS A 530 5.32 38.88 -11.02
C LYS A 530 6.67 38.26 -11.32
N SER A 531 7.10 38.36 -12.59
CA SER A 531 8.42 37.88 -13.01
C SER A 531 8.95 38.72 -14.17
N ASP A 532 10.25 38.99 -14.15
CA ASP A 532 10.93 39.59 -15.29
C ASP A 532 11.45 38.51 -16.23
N LEU A 533 11.10 38.65 -17.50
CA LEU A 533 11.39 37.65 -18.53
C LEU A 533 12.43 38.21 -19.50
N PRO A 534 13.41 37.40 -19.96
CA PRO A 534 14.43 37.85 -20.91
C PRO A 534 13.88 38.06 -22.35
N PHE A 535 12.70 37.48 -22.65
CA PHE A 535 12.06 37.61 -23.98
C PHE A 535 10.55 37.74 -23.84
N LYS A 536 9.87 38.13 -24.92
CA LYS A 536 8.42 38.27 -24.98
C LYS A 536 7.73 36.92 -24.63
N PRO A 537 6.83 36.88 -23.63
CA PRO A 537 6.03 35.69 -23.36
C PRO A 537 5.01 35.44 -24.48
N LEU A 538 4.82 34.17 -24.83
CA LEU A 538 3.83 33.68 -25.79
C LEU A 538 2.69 32.93 -25.11
N THR A 539 3.01 32.00 -24.22
CA THR A 539 2.01 31.25 -23.47
C THR A 539 2.42 31.14 -22.01
N ILE A 540 1.42 31.02 -21.17
CA ILE A 540 1.57 30.77 -19.73
C ILE A 540 0.69 29.58 -19.34
N GLU A 541 1.24 28.68 -18.57
CA GLU A 541 0.60 27.43 -18.20
C GLU A 541 0.83 27.13 -16.69
N LEU A 542 -0.25 26.80 -15.97
CA LEU A 542 -0.18 26.45 -14.56
C LEU A 542 0.18 24.97 -14.42
N ASP A 543 1.30 24.70 -13.73
CA ASP A 543 1.71 23.36 -13.32
C ASP A 543 1.62 22.30 -14.44
N PRO A 544 2.30 22.48 -15.57
CA PRO A 544 2.25 21.52 -16.68
C PRO A 544 2.89 20.17 -16.35
N GLU A 545 3.72 20.12 -15.32
CA GLU A 545 4.44 18.92 -14.88
C GLU A 545 3.69 18.13 -13.78
N ALA A 546 2.45 18.55 -13.44
CA ALA A 546 1.63 17.97 -12.38
C ALA A 546 2.39 17.84 -11.03
N MET A 547 3.06 18.92 -10.64
CA MET A 547 3.80 18.99 -9.37
C MET A 547 2.90 19.19 -8.15
N VAL A 548 1.63 19.59 -8.37
CA VAL A 548 0.68 19.93 -7.31
C VAL A 548 -0.62 19.15 -7.50
N LEU A 549 -1.14 18.61 -6.39
CA LEU A 549 -2.50 18.09 -6.40
C LEU A 549 -3.49 19.24 -6.57
N ARG A 550 -4.25 19.24 -7.67
CA ARG A 550 -5.24 20.29 -7.99
C ARG A 550 -6.45 19.75 -8.72
N ARG A 551 -7.53 20.48 -8.70
CA ARG A 551 -8.66 20.21 -9.59
C ARG A 551 -8.32 20.65 -11.00
N LEU A 552 -8.60 19.77 -11.95
CA LEU A 552 -8.44 20.03 -13.37
C LEU A 552 -9.75 20.54 -13.95
N ALA A 553 -9.68 21.55 -14.80
CA ALA A 553 -10.82 21.89 -15.65
C ALA A 553 -11.04 20.75 -16.66
N ARG A 554 -12.26 20.61 -17.15
CA ARG A 554 -12.59 19.53 -18.10
C ARG A 554 -11.70 19.56 -19.36
N GLY A 555 -11.35 20.75 -19.85
CA GLY A 555 -10.45 20.93 -20.99
C GLY A 555 -8.99 20.54 -20.73
N ASP A 556 -8.58 20.45 -19.46
CA ASP A 556 -7.21 20.08 -19.08
C ASP A 556 -7.03 18.55 -19.02
N ILE A 557 -8.13 17.81 -19.06
CA ILE A 557 -8.08 16.35 -19.02
C ILE A 557 -8.11 15.84 -20.46
N PRO A 558 -7.09 15.09 -20.90
CA PRO A 558 -7.09 14.47 -22.22
C PRO A 558 -8.36 13.62 -22.43
N PRO A 559 -8.90 13.56 -23.64
CA PRO A 559 -10.03 12.70 -23.94
C PRO A 559 -9.62 11.22 -23.68
N VAL A 560 -10.19 10.63 -22.64
CA VAL A 560 -10.00 9.22 -22.29
C VAL A 560 -11.35 8.52 -22.25
N LEU A 561 -11.39 7.26 -22.64
CA LEU A 561 -12.63 6.48 -22.69
C LEU A 561 -13.34 6.46 -21.31
N ASN A 562 -12.59 6.48 -20.21
CA ASN A 562 -13.14 6.54 -18.86
C ASN A 562 -13.96 7.81 -18.60
N HIS A 563 -13.62 8.94 -19.21
CA HIS A 563 -14.43 10.17 -19.16
C HIS A 563 -15.82 9.93 -19.72
N TYR A 564 -15.87 9.28 -20.89
CA TYR A 564 -17.12 8.94 -21.50
C TYR A 564 -17.95 7.96 -20.66
N VAL A 565 -17.29 6.95 -20.08
CA VAL A 565 -17.96 5.91 -19.27
C VAL A 565 -18.49 6.47 -17.94
N THR A 566 -17.83 7.45 -17.35
CA THR A 566 -18.20 8.03 -16.03
C THR A 566 -19.09 9.27 -16.15
N ASP A 567 -19.21 9.89 -17.33
CA ASP A 567 -20.04 11.07 -17.53
C ASP A 567 -21.53 10.72 -17.45
N THR A 568 -22.31 11.54 -16.76
CA THR A 568 -23.77 11.41 -16.66
C THR A 568 -24.47 11.89 -17.93
N LYS A 569 -23.82 12.81 -18.71
CA LYS A 569 -24.30 13.31 -19.99
C LYS A 569 -23.41 12.77 -21.10
N ARG A 570 -23.79 11.66 -21.72
CA ARG A 570 -23.02 10.99 -22.76
C ARG A 570 -23.68 11.13 -24.12
N SER A 571 -22.88 11.38 -25.16
CA SER A 571 -23.31 11.38 -26.54
C SER A 571 -22.42 10.48 -27.37
N VAL A 572 -22.99 9.72 -28.27
CA VAL A 572 -22.27 9.00 -29.33
C VAL A 572 -22.61 9.67 -30.66
N ILE A 573 -21.59 10.08 -31.36
CA ILE A 573 -21.73 10.72 -32.65
C ILE A 573 -21.23 9.73 -33.71
N LEU A 574 -22.14 9.33 -34.60
CA LEU A 574 -21.80 8.48 -35.73
C LEU A 574 -21.46 9.38 -36.91
N ALA A 575 -20.15 9.49 -37.20
CA ALA A 575 -19.64 10.34 -38.28
C ALA A 575 -19.74 9.63 -39.64
N PHE A 576 -20.96 9.46 -40.20
CA PHE A 576 -21.16 8.85 -41.50
C PHE A 576 -22.00 9.72 -42.41
N GLY A 577 -21.48 9.96 -43.58
CA GLY A 577 -22.13 10.69 -44.67
C GLY A 577 -22.90 9.80 -45.66
N GLY A 578 -23.69 8.82 -45.21
CA GLY A 578 -24.42 7.91 -46.11
C GLY A 578 -25.72 7.37 -45.53
N SER A 579 -26.72 7.16 -46.39
CA SER A 579 -28.05 6.72 -46.06
C SER A 579 -28.16 5.19 -45.71
N ASP A 580 -27.04 4.49 -45.64
CA ASP A 580 -27.01 3.05 -45.42
C ASP A 580 -26.60 2.74 -43.96
N THR A 581 -27.57 2.90 -43.05
CA THR A 581 -27.40 2.68 -41.62
C THR A 581 -27.44 1.20 -41.23
N ASP A 582 -27.79 0.29 -42.11
CA ASP A 582 -28.10 -1.10 -41.75
C ASP A 582 -26.90 -2.07 -41.78
N SER A 583 -25.79 -1.72 -42.39
CA SER A 583 -24.62 -2.61 -42.54
C SER A 583 -23.34 -2.15 -41.84
N HIS A 584 -23.40 -1.14 -40.97
CA HIS A 584 -22.18 -0.52 -40.40
C HIS A 584 -21.64 -1.29 -39.21
N PRO A 585 -20.30 -1.50 -39.10
CA PRO A 585 -19.66 -2.24 -38.01
C PRO A 585 -19.90 -1.69 -36.61
N PHE A 586 -20.33 -0.44 -36.47
CA PHE A 586 -20.64 0.16 -35.17
C PHE A 586 -22.09 0.00 -34.70
N GLN A 587 -22.98 -0.63 -35.48
CA GLN A 587 -24.36 -0.87 -35.05
C GLN A 587 -24.45 -1.75 -33.80
N ASP A 588 -23.57 -2.74 -33.67
CA ASP A 588 -23.54 -3.60 -32.49
C ASP A 588 -23.10 -2.83 -31.23
N VAL A 589 -22.19 -1.86 -31.36
CA VAL A 589 -21.82 -0.95 -30.28
C VAL A 589 -23.01 -0.10 -29.86
N VAL A 590 -23.73 0.47 -30.81
CA VAL A 590 -24.95 1.26 -30.56
C VAL A 590 -26.05 0.41 -29.90
N LYS A 591 -26.26 -0.80 -30.37
CA LYS A 591 -27.23 -1.75 -29.77
C LYS A 591 -26.85 -2.08 -28.32
N ARG A 592 -25.56 -2.34 -28.04
CA ARG A 592 -25.06 -2.57 -26.68
C ARG A 592 -25.23 -1.36 -25.77
N ILE A 593 -24.90 -0.16 -26.23
CA ILE A 593 -25.12 1.08 -25.48
C ILE A 593 -26.60 1.26 -25.14
N ARG A 594 -27.50 1.09 -26.11
CA ARG A 594 -28.94 1.19 -25.89
C ARG A 594 -29.47 0.14 -24.92
N SER A 595 -28.97 -1.08 -24.98
CA SER A 595 -29.38 -2.15 -24.05
C SER A 595 -28.90 -1.87 -22.62
N GLN A 596 -27.69 -1.36 -22.44
CA GLN A 596 -27.17 -0.96 -21.14
C GLN A 596 -27.90 0.26 -20.55
N ASP A 597 -28.32 1.18 -21.40
CA ASP A 597 -29.04 2.40 -20.98
C ASP A 597 -30.55 2.17 -20.78
N ALA A 598 -31.07 1.03 -21.18
CA ALA A 598 -32.52 0.73 -21.05
C ALA A 598 -33.03 0.77 -19.61
N GLN A 599 -32.19 0.46 -18.64
CA GLN A 599 -32.49 0.46 -17.21
C GLN A 599 -32.26 1.83 -16.53
N LYS A 600 -31.73 2.83 -17.26
CA LYS A 600 -31.44 4.16 -16.72
C LYS A 600 -32.62 5.12 -16.91
N ALA A 601 -32.70 6.13 -16.01
CA ALA A 601 -33.66 7.22 -16.17
C ALA A 601 -33.44 7.98 -17.51
N PRO A 602 -34.48 8.52 -18.16
CA PRO A 602 -34.36 9.15 -19.47
C PRO A 602 -33.27 10.22 -19.61
N GLY A 603 -33.04 11.03 -18.56
CA GLY A 603 -31.98 12.05 -18.53
C GLY A 603 -30.56 11.53 -18.32
N GLN A 604 -30.40 10.22 -18.04
CA GLN A 604 -29.10 9.55 -17.84
C GLN A 604 -28.74 8.63 -19.02
N ARG A 605 -29.59 8.57 -20.04
CA ARG A 605 -29.35 7.78 -21.24
C ARG A 605 -28.40 8.48 -22.20
N THR A 606 -27.55 7.71 -22.87
CA THR A 606 -26.61 8.21 -23.88
C THR A 606 -27.39 8.74 -25.09
N ALA A 607 -27.18 9.97 -25.47
CA ALA A 607 -27.70 10.52 -26.72
C ALA A 607 -26.91 9.93 -27.89
N ILE A 608 -27.60 9.38 -28.89
CA ILE A 608 -26.99 8.85 -30.11
C ILE A 608 -27.45 9.71 -31.27
N THR A 609 -26.52 10.37 -31.92
CA THR A 609 -26.78 11.34 -33.03
C THR A 609 -25.92 10.98 -34.23
N THR A 610 -26.48 11.06 -35.43
CA THR A 610 -25.74 10.95 -36.69
C THR A 610 -25.36 12.37 -37.14
N LEU A 611 -24.08 12.62 -37.41
CA LEU A 611 -23.61 13.91 -37.94
C LEU A 611 -23.63 13.87 -39.46
N ALA A 612 -24.28 14.88 -40.08
CA ALA A 612 -23.97 15.30 -41.44
C ALA A 612 -22.64 16.07 -41.44
N GLU A 613 -21.86 16.02 -42.53
CA GLU A 613 -20.47 16.50 -42.67
C GLU A 613 -20.18 17.95 -42.21
N ASN A 614 -21.16 18.75 -41.80
CA ASN A 614 -20.99 20.15 -41.39
C ASN A 614 -21.68 20.51 -40.06
N ALA A 615 -22.01 19.55 -39.21
CA ALA A 615 -22.69 19.86 -37.96
C ALA A 615 -21.70 20.16 -36.82
N LEU A 616 -21.96 21.25 -36.08
CA LEU A 616 -21.21 21.58 -34.86
C LEU A 616 -21.44 20.54 -33.76
N LEU A 617 -20.36 20.12 -33.10
CA LEU A 617 -20.42 19.22 -31.97
C LEU A 617 -21.22 19.83 -30.81
N PRO A 618 -22.00 19.05 -30.04
CA PRO A 618 -22.71 19.56 -28.87
C PRO A 618 -21.71 20.11 -27.83
N GLY A 619 -22.00 21.29 -27.28
CA GLY A 619 -21.09 22.04 -26.42
C GLY A 619 -20.94 21.53 -24.97
N GLU A 620 -21.73 20.56 -24.53
CA GLU A 620 -21.69 20.03 -23.18
C GLU A 620 -21.80 18.50 -23.16
N GLY A 621 -20.98 17.84 -22.32
CA GLY A 621 -20.97 16.40 -22.13
C GLY A 621 -19.83 15.67 -22.86
N SER A 622 -19.61 14.40 -22.54
CA SER A 622 -18.61 13.56 -23.20
C SER A 622 -19.13 13.00 -24.50
N VAL A 623 -18.34 13.11 -25.56
CA VAL A 623 -18.67 12.64 -26.92
C VAL A 623 -17.72 11.51 -27.30
N LEU A 624 -18.26 10.42 -27.81
CA LEU A 624 -17.54 9.29 -28.41
C LEU A 624 -17.75 9.28 -29.93
#